data_9168b58a81394ef3b548655ae997d871
#
_entry.id   9168b58a81394ef3b548655ae997d871
#
_cell.length_a   1.000
_cell.length_b   1.000
_cell.length_c   1.000
_cell.angle_alpha   90.00
_cell.angle_beta   90.00
_cell.angle_gamma   90.00
#
_symmetry.space_group_name_H-M   'P 1'
#
loop_
_entity.id
_entity.type
_entity.pdbx_description
1 polymer ?
#
loop_
_entity_poly.entity_id
_entity_poly.type
_entity_poly.pdbx_seq_one_letter_code
_entity_poly.pdbx_strand_id
1 'polypeptide(L)'
;MLCCTLLLSSFAVAQSPGKTLLVVAHPDDEYYFAATVYRMATQLHGQVDELIITDGEGGFRYSTLAEPYYKKSLTVEAIGREDLPAIRREEALNAGRILGIKEHFFLNQKDDAFTTDEEDGPKHGWDAALIRGKIETLIKKEHYQYVFSILPRTTTHGHHQAATALAALAIHDVPENIRPVLFGFDTDATDFIPSRQVQHPQGWRSTYAYAFDRTTKFGFHDALSYQIVVDWMIAEHKSQGLLQTMCGKDPKEYVWVDFASAPNANAAANSLFGLLDFGAIHQAGFSDH
;
A
#
# COMPACT_ATOMS: atom_id res chain seq x y z
N MET A 1 0.23 0.78 62.99
CA MET A 1 0.38 1.61 61.76
C MET A 1 0.67 0.68 60.59
N LEU A 2 -0.36 0.46 59.80
CA LEU A 2 -0.24 -0.40 58.60
C LEU A 2 0.11 0.53 57.43
N CYS A 3 1.31 0.40 56.88
CA CYS A 3 1.74 1.18 55.72
C CYS A 3 1.25 0.49 54.45
N CYS A 4 0.21 1.04 53.84
CA CYS A 4 -0.31 0.59 52.57
C CYS A 4 0.53 1.17 51.43
N THR A 5 1.47 0.42 50.89
CA THR A 5 2.21 0.77 49.68
C THR A 5 1.30 0.58 48.47
N LEU A 6 0.83 1.71 47.90
CA LEU A 6 0.15 1.74 46.60
C LEU A 6 1.18 1.43 45.50
N LEU A 7 1.11 0.24 44.91
CA LEU A 7 1.80 -0.09 43.67
C LEU A 7 1.08 0.63 42.52
N LEU A 8 1.63 1.76 42.08
CA LEU A 8 1.27 2.40 40.82
C LEU A 8 1.84 1.55 39.67
N SER A 9 1.00 0.68 39.11
CA SER A 9 1.31 0.04 37.83
C SER A 9 1.23 1.10 36.74
N SER A 10 2.40 1.56 36.27
CA SER A 10 2.51 2.35 35.06
C SER A 10 2.11 1.48 33.86
N PHE A 11 0.91 1.69 33.36
CA PHE A 11 0.53 1.17 32.05
C PHE A 11 1.42 1.89 31.01
N ALA A 12 2.39 1.19 30.44
CA ALA A 12 3.07 1.65 29.27
C ALA A 12 2.01 1.73 28.14
N VAL A 13 1.67 2.94 27.73
CA VAL A 13 0.84 3.13 26.53
C VAL A 13 1.63 2.57 25.38
N ALA A 14 1.15 1.49 24.79
CA ALA A 14 1.78 0.92 23.59
C ALA A 14 1.82 2.03 22.51
N GLN A 15 3.00 2.30 21.98
CA GLN A 15 3.17 3.31 20.95
C GLN A 15 2.44 2.83 19.69
N SER A 16 1.46 3.63 19.22
CA SER A 16 0.75 3.33 17.96
C SER A 16 1.67 3.63 16.77
N PRO A 17 1.63 2.81 15.70
CA PRO A 17 2.38 3.09 14.46
C PRO A 17 1.88 4.33 13.71
N GLY A 18 0.84 5.02 14.22
CA GLY A 18 0.33 6.25 13.62
C GLY A 18 -0.72 6.01 12.53
N LYS A 19 -0.94 7.06 11.70
CA LYS A 19 -1.91 7.02 10.60
C LYS A 19 -1.21 6.91 9.26
N THR A 20 -1.67 6.00 8.41
CA THR A 20 -1.13 5.75 7.07
C THR A 20 -2.22 5.84 6.02
N LEU A 21 -1.93 6.49 4.90
CA LEU A 21 -2.74 6.47 3.69
C LEU A 21 -2.06 5.59 2.65
N LEU A 22 -2.76 4.58 2.17
CA LEU A 22 -2.36 3.83 0.98
C LEU A 22 -2.86 4.61 -0.24
N VAL A 23 -2.00 4.82 -1.23
CA VAL A 23 -2.36 5.43 -2.51
C VAL A 23 -1.99 4.45 -3.61
N VAL A 24 -3.01 3.86 -4.23
CA VAL A 24 -2.87 2.78 -5.20
C VAL A 24 -3.64 3.07 -6.47
N ALA A 25 -3.24 2.43 -7.56
CA ALA A 25 -3.89 2.61 -8.86
C ALA A 25 -5.16 1.75 -8.98
N HIS A 26 -5.10 0.47 -8.58
CA HIS A 26 -6.17 -0.51 -8.82
C HIS A 26 -6.68 -1.16 -7.53
N PRO A 27 -7.92 -1.67 -7.54
CA PRO A 27 -8.43 -2.50 -6.44
C PRO A 27 -7.75 -3.89 -6.49
N ASP A 28 -6.67 -4.11 -5.79
CA ASP A 28 -5.86 -5.32 -5.58
C ASP A 28 -4.37 -4.98 -5.33
N ASP A 29 -4.01 -3.74 -5.50
CA ASP A 29 -2.63 -3.25 -5.34
C ASP A 29 -2.12 -3.33 -3.89
N GLU A 30 -3.00 -3.45 -2.89
CA GLU A 30 -2.64 -3.64 -1.48
C GLU A 30 -1.80 -4.91 -1.24
N TYR A 31 -1.75 -5.80 -2.23
CA TYR A 31 -0.86 -6.96 -2.24
C TYR A 31 0.61 -6.60 -1.95
N TYR A 32 1.09 -5.48 -2.46
CA TYR A 32 2.50 -5.08 -2.35
C TYR A 32 2.94 -4.81 -0.90
N PHE A 33 2.01 -4.52 0.00
CA PHE A 33 2.28 -4.17 1.40
C PHE A 33 1.32 -4.82 2.42
N ALA A 34 0.66 -5.90 2.03
CA ALA A 34 -0.41 -6.53 2.79
C ALA A 34 0.02 -7.00 4.18
N ALA A 35 1.18 -7.61 4.32
CA ALA A 35 1.70 -8.08 5.61
C ALA A 35 2.06 -6.91 6.52
N THR A 36 2.70 -5.87 5.98
CA THR A 36 3.02 -4.63 6.68
C THR A 36 1.75 -3.94 7.18
N VAL A 37 0.74 -3.81 6.31
CA VAL A 37 -0.56 -3.19 6.66
C VAL A 37 -1.27 -3.99 7.74
N TYR A 38 -1.37 -5.31 7.61
CA TYR A 38 -1.98 -6.17 8.64
C TYR A 38 -1.28 -6.01 10.00
N ARG A 39 0.06 -5.97 10.00
CA ARG A 39 0.85 -5.75 11.20
C ARG A 39 0.52 -4.40 11.83
N MET A 40 0.47 -3.34 11.04
CA MET A 40 0.17 -1.99 11.50
C MET A 40 -1.25 -1.86 12.03
N ALA A 41 -2.24 -2.23 11.22
CA ALA A 41 -3.64 -1.96 11.50
C ALA A 41 -4.25 -2.94 12.49
N THR A 42 -4.06 -4.25 12.26
CA THR A 42 -4.72 -5.29 13.03
C THR A 42 -3.99 -5.63 14.32
N GLN A 43 -2.64 -5.73 14.30
CA GLN A 43 -1.88 -6.16 15.47
C GLN A 43 -1.43 -5.00 16.35
N LEU A 44 -1.06 -3.86 15.76
CA LEU A 44 -0.57 -2.69 16.49
C LEU A 44 -1.60 -1.56 16.62
N HIS A 45 -2.81 -1.78 16.11
CA HIS A 45 -3.94 -0.85 16.21
C HIS A 45 -3.65 0.55 15.66
N GLY A 46 -2.81 0.66 14.64
CA GLY A 46 -2.64 1.86 13.83
C GLY A 46 -3.86 2.09 12.93
N GLN A 47 -4.04 3.30 12.45
CA GLN A 47 -5.06 3.59 11.46
C GLN A 47 -4.46 3.52 10.06
N VAL A 48 -5.04 2.70 9.21
CA VAL A 48 -4.72 2.61 7.78
C VAL A 48 -5.98 2.87 6.98
N ASP A 49 -5.90 3.82 6.06
CA ASP A 49 -6.95 4.15 5.10
C ASP A 49 -6.40 3.97 3.68
N GLU A 50 -7.26 3.72 2.70
CA GLU A 50 -6.84 3.45 1.33
C GLU A 50 -7.55 4.36 0.33
N LEU A 51 -6.79 4.91 -0.63
CA LEU A 51 -7.28 5.64 -1.78
C LEU A 51 -6.94 4.87 -3.04
N ILE A 52 -7.98 4.41 -3.74
CA ILE A 52 -7.90 3.66 -4.99
C ILE A 52 -8.30 4.60 -6.13
N ILE A 53 -7.40 4.75 -7.11
CA ILE A 53 -7.56 5.74 -8.17
C ILE A 53 -8.54 5.26 -9.23
N THR A 54 -8.34 4.06 -9.79
CA THR A 54 -9.19 3.55 -10.86
C THR A 54 -10.38 2.72 -10.34
N ASP A 55 -11.33 2.47 -11.20
CA ASP A 55 -12.44 1.55 -10.91
C ASP A 55 -12.12 0.08 -11.25
N GLY A 56 -10.96 -0.17 -11.87
CA GLY A 56 -10.48 -1.49 -12.21
C GLY A 56 -11.20 -2.15 -13.40
N GLU A 57 -11.95 -1.41 -14.23
CA GLU A 57 -12.70 -1.94 -15.35
C GLU A 57 -11.83 -2.69 -16.39
N GLY A 58 -10.56 -2.26 -16.54
CA GLY A 58 -9.60 -2.87 -17.47
C GLY A 58 -9.20 -4.30 -17.11
N GLY A 59 -9.46 -4.73 -15.88
CA GLY A 59 -9.21 -6.08 -15.39
C GLY A 59 -10.06 -7.18 -16.02
N PHE A 60 -11.01 -6.85 -16.93
CA PHE A 60 -11.87 -7.82 -17.60
C PHE A 60 -11.07 -8.95 -18.29
N ARG A 61 -9.88 -8.66 -18.79
CA ARG A 61 -8.99 -9.62 -19.46
C ARG A 61 -8.54 -10.78 -18.56
N TYR A 62 -8.59 -10.60 -17.24
CA TYR A 62 -8.10 -11.56 -16.25
C TYR A 62 -9.23 -12.28 -15.48
N SER A 63 -10.49 -12.02 -15.84
CA SER A 63 -11.67 -12.41 -15.07
C SER A 63 -12.24 -13.80 -15.41
N THR A 64 -11.58 -14.59 -16.26
CA THR A 64 -12.07 -15.91 -16.73
C THR A 64 -12.50 -16.83 -15.58
N LEU A 65 -11.69 -16.93 -14.51
CA LEU A 65 -11.99 -17.81 -13.38
C LEU A 65 -13.18 -17.32 -12.54
N ALA A 66 -13.49 -16.04 -12.60
CA ALA A 66 -14.58 -15.43 -11.85
C ALA A 66 -15.94 -15.53 -12.54
N GLU A 67 -15.98 -15.77 -13.85
CA GLU A 67 -17.23 -15.85 -14.63
C GLU A 67 -18.25 -16.83 -14.05
N PRO A 68 -17.89 -18.11 -13.76
CA PRO A 68 -18.85 -19.04 -13.17
C PRO A 68 -19.26 -18.64 -11.75
N TYR A 69 -18.38 -17.97 -11.00
CA TYR A 69 -18.66 -17.50 -9.63
C TYR A 69 -19.67 -16.35 -9.64
N TYR A 70 -19.45 -15.33 -10.47
CA TYR A 70 -20.36 -14.17 -10.60
C TYR A 70 -21.52 -14.40 -11.56
N LYS A 71 -21.51 -15.51 -12.32
CA LYS A 71 -22.50 -15.85 -13.35
C LYS A 71 -22.64 -14.74 -14.41
N LYS A 72 -21.52 -14.18 -14.83
CA LYS A 72 -21.40 -13.09 -15.80
C LYS A 72 -20.27 -13.39 -16.77
N SER A 73 -20.40 -12.97 -18.02
CA SER A 73 -19.37 -13.13 -19.06
C SER A 73 -18.36 -11.96 -18.95
N LEU A 74 -17.63 -11.91 -17.84
CA LEU A 74 -16.77 -10.78 -17.46
C LEU A 74 -15.60 -10.54 -18.42
N THR A 75 -15.19 -11.55 -19.19
CA THR A 75 -14.12 -11.41 -20.20
C THR A 75 -14.61 -10.78 -21.51
N VAL A 76 -15.92 -10.64 -21.70
CA VAL A 76 -16.49 -9.84 -22.78
C VAL A 76 -16.34 -8.37 -22.40
N GLU A 77 -15.53 -7.61 -23.15
CA GLU A 77 -15.11 -6.27 -22.80
C GLU A 77 -16.26 -5.34 -22.37
N ALA A 78 -17.35 -5.29 -23.13
CA ALA A 78 -18.48 -4.43 -22.81
C ALA A 78 -19.13 -4.80 -21.46
N ILE A 79 -19.25 -6.10 -21.16
CA ILE A 79 -19.84 -6.60 -19.91
C ILE A 79 -18.85 -6.41 -18.77
N GLY A 80 -17.57 -6.75 -18.99
CA GLY A 80 -16.55 -6.61 -17.96
C GLY A 80 -16.36 -5.16 -17.53
N ARG A 81 -16.29 -4.22 -18.47
CA ARG A 81 -16.18 -2.80 -18.15
C ARG A 81 -17.39 -2.22 -17.42
N GLU A 82 -18.59 -2.77 -17.67
CA GLU A 82 -19.81 -2.36 -16.96
C GLU A 82 -19.88 -2.94 -15.54
N ASP A 83 -19.55 -4.22 -15.38
CA ASP A 83 -19.82 -4.97 -14.15
C ASP A 83 -18.65 -4.97 -13.15
N LEU A 84 -17.38 -4.97 -13.63
CA LEU A 84 -16.21 -5.09 -12.77
C LEU A 84 -16.02 -3.94 -11.77
N PRO A 85 -16.34 -2.67 -12.07
CA PRO A 85 -16.18 -1.62 -11.09
C PRO A 85 -16.89 -1.92 -9.76
N ALA A 86 -18.13 -2.41 -9.81
CA ALA A 86 -18.87 -2.78 -8.60
C ALA A 86 -18.30 -4.03 -7.93
N ILE A 87 -17.94 -5.04 -8.71
CA ILE A 87 -17.37 -6.30 -8.21
C ILE A 87 -16.03 -6.03 -7.52
N ARG A 88 -15.10 -5.37 -8.19
CA ARG A 88 -13.76 -5.09 -7.67
C ARG A 88 -13.78 -4.18 -6.45
N ARG A 89 -14.73 -3.25 -6.41
CA ARG A 89 -14.96 -2.44 -5.21
C ARG A 89 -15.32 -3.30 -3.99
N GLU A 90 -16.24 -4.26 -4.12
CA GLU A 90 -16.59 -5.18 -3.04
C GLU A 90 -15.42 -6.12 -2.67
N GLU A 91 -14.67 -6.59 -3.64
CA GLU A 91 -13.46 -7.39 -3.42
C GLU A 91 -12.43 -6.61 -2.60
N ALA A 92 -12.12 -5.35 -2.96
CA ALA A 92 -11.21 -4.49 -2.21
C ALA A 92 -11.71 -4.21 -0.78
N LEU A 93 -13.01 -3.96 -0.58
CA LEU A 93 -13.58 -3.80 0.76
C LEU A 93 -13.45 -5.07 1.60
N ASN A 94 -13.60 -6.25 1.01
CA ASN A 94 -13.42 -7.52 1.72
C ASN A 94 -11.95 -7.78 2.07
N ALA A 95 -11.04 -7.55 1.14
CA ALA A 95 -9.59 -7.61 1.35
C ALA A 95 -9.15 -6.64 2.44
N GLY A 96 -9.64 -5.40 2.40
CA GLY A 96 -9.35 -4.39 3.41
C GLY A 96 -9.82 -4.78 4.82
N ARG A 97 -10.95 -5.49 4.96
CA ARG A 97 -11.39 -6.03 6.27
C ARG A 97 -10.40 -7.05 6.83
N ILE A 98 -9.78 -7.88 5.97
CA ILE A 98 -8.74 -8.84 6.38
C ILE A 98 -7.52 -8.10 6.89
N LEU A 99 -7.10 -7.06 6.19
CA LEU A 99 -5.91 -6.27 6.52
C LEU A 99 -6.11 -5.31 7.70
N GLY A 100 -7.36 -4.95 8.00
CA GLY A 100 -7.71 -3.94 9.02
C GLY A 100 -7.72 -2.52 8.47
N ILE A 101 -7.87 -2.33 7.14
CA ILE A 101 -8.06 -1.02 6.52
C ILE A 101 -9.40 -0.44 6.98
N LYS A 102 -9.38 0.81 7.45
CA LYS A 102 -10.53 1.44 8.10
C LYS A 102 -11.46 2.12 7.11
N GLU A 103 -10.92 2.91 6.21
CA GLU A 103 -11.69 3.69 5.23
C GLU A 103 -11.12 3.46 3.83
N HIS A 104 -12.00 3.39 2.84
CA HIS A 104 -11.63 3.32 1.43
C HIS A 104 -12.20 4.51 0.67
N PHE A 105 -11.35 5.18 -0.12
CA PHE A 105 -11.71 6.28 -0.98
C PHE A 105 -11.54 5.86 -2.44
N PHE A 106 -12.62 5.77 -3.19
CA PHE A 106 -12.62 5.36 -4.60
C PHE A 106 -12.77 6.61 -5.48
N LEU A 107 -11.82 6.84 -6.38
CA LEU A 107 -11.86 7.99 -7.29
C LEU A 107 -12.48 7.63 -8.65
N ASN A 108 -12.68 6.35 -8.94
CA ASN A 108 -13.35 5.83 -10.12
C ASN A 108 -12.78 6.44 -11.43
N GLN A 109 -11.47 6.61 -11.49
CA GLN A 109 -10.82 6.98 -12.74
C GLN A 109 -10.80 5.77 -13.67
N LYS A 110 -10.66 6.03 -14.97
CA LYS A 110 -10.64 5.00 -15.98
C LYS A 110 -9.47 4.03 -15.78
N ASP A 111 -9.73 2.74 -15.96
CA ASP A 111 -8.70 1.71 -16.05
C ASP A 111 -8.57 1.22 -17.50
N ASP A 112 -7.35 1.14 -18.00
CA ASP A 112 -7.08 0.71 -19.37
C ASP A 112 -6.17 -0.53 -19.41
N ALA A 113 -5.57 -0.84 -20.53
CA ALA A 113 -4.69 -1.98 -20.68
C ALA A 113 -3.35 -1.77 -19.95
N PHE A 114 -2.67 -2.88 -19.63
CA PHE A 114 -1.31 -2.83 -19.10
C PHE A 114 -0.38 -2.03 -20.03
N THR A 115 0.35 -1.11 -19.46
CA THR A 115 1.38 -0.30 -20.09
C THR A 115 2.51 -0.04 -19.09
N THR A 116 3.70 0.33 -19.56
CA THR A 116 4.77 0.88 -18.72
C THR A 116 4.93 2.39 -18.91
N ASP A 117 4.04 3.03 -19.67
CA ASP A 117 4.02 4.50 -19.80
C ASP A 117 3.34 5.14 -18.57
N GLU A 118 4.11 5.84 -17.76
CA GLU A 118 3.64 6.55 -16.58
C GLU A 118 2.66 7.70 -16.90
N GLU A 119 2.64 8.17 -18.14
CA GLU A 119 1.73 9.21 -18.59
C GLU A 119 0.40 8.68 -19.12
N ASP A 120 0.24 7.35 -19.22
CA ASP A 120 -0.94 6.74 -19.83
C ASP A 120 -2.22 7.13 -19.10
N GLY A 121 -2.29 6.91 -17.78
CA GLY A 121 -3.45 7.30 -16.97
C GLY A 121 -3.79 8.79 -17.11
N PRO A 122 -2.85 9.72 -16.82
CA PRO A 122 -3.08 11.16 -16.97
C PRO A 122 -3.46 11.62 -18.38
N LYS A 123 -2.99 10.95 -19.44
CA LYS A 123 -3.35 11.29 -20.82
C LYS A 123 -4.69 10.72 -21.27
N HIS A 124 -5.09 9.58 -20.74
CA HIS A 124 -6.20 8.80 -21.30
C HIS A 124 -7.41 8.66 -20.38
N GLY A 125 -7.52 9.44 -19.32
CA GLY A 125 -8.77 9.46 -18.55
C GLY A 125 -8.66 9.79 -17.07
N TRP A 126 -7.46 10.02 -16.53
CA TRP A 126 -7.32 10.46 -15.14
C TRP A 126 -7.40 11.98 -15.02
N ASP A 127 -8.21 12.45 -14.10
CA ASP A 127 -8.14 13.83 -13.63
C ASP A 127 -7.04 13.96 -12.57
N ALA A 128 -5.81 14.25 -13.02
CA ALA A 128 -4.65 14.37 -12.14
C ALA A 128 -4.81 15.49 -11.10
N ALA A 129 -5.54 16.57 -11.41
CA ALA A 129 -5.80 17.67 -10.48
C ALA A 129 -6.76 17.23 -9.37
N LEU A 130 -7.82 16.50 -9.71
CA LEU A 130 -8.75 15.90 -8.75
C LEU A 130 -8.04 14.91 -7.84
N ILE A 131 -7.21 14.01 -8.39
CA ILE A 131 -6.46 12.99 -7.62
C ILE A 131 -5.55 13.69 -6.61
N ARG A 132 -4.69 14.64 -7.07
CA ARG A 132 -3.80 15.41 -6.18
C ARG A 132 -4.57 16.14 -5.10
N GLY A 133 -5.59 16.91 -5.49
CA GLY A 133 -6.42 17.68 -4.55
C GLY A 133 -7.12 16.80 -3.51
N LYS A 134 -7.52 15.57 -3.87
CA LYS A 134 -8.09 14.62 -2.92
C LYS A 134 -7.04 14.12 -1.93
N ILE A 135 -5.85 13.73 -2.39
CA ILE A 135 -4.74 13.30 -1.53
C ILE A 135 -4.35 14.43 -0.57
N GLU A 136 -4.15 15.66 -1.07
CA GLU A 136 -3.85 16.84 -0.23
C GLU A 136 -4.92 17.07 0.84
N THR A 137 -6.21 16.99 0.45
CA THR A 137 -7.32 17.19 1.38
C THR A 137 -7.31 16.15 2.48
N LEU A 138 -7.03 14.88 2.14
CA LEU A 138 -6.94 13.80 3.10
C LEU A 138 -5.75 13.99 4.04
N ILE A 139 -4.56 14.34 3.54
CA ILE A 139 -3.39 14.62 4.36
C ILE A 139 -3.68 15.75 5.36
N LYS A 140 -4.27 16.86 4.90
CA LYS A 140 -4.59 18.02 5.75
C LYS A 140 -5.64 17.70 6.80
N LYS A 141 -6.65 16.87 6.47
CA LYS A 141 -7.77 16.54 7.35
C LYS A 141 -7.42 15.46 8.38
N GLU A 142 -6.79 14.39 7.92
CA GLU A 142 -6.58 13.19 8.73
C GLU A 142 -5.20 13.16 9.41
N HIS A 143 -4.28 14.05 9.02
CA HIS A 143 -2.92 14.15 9.57
C HIS A 143 -2.14 12.84 9.45
N TYR A 144 -2.15 12.23 8.27
CA TYR A 144 -1.35 11.03 7.99
C TYR A 144 0.14 11.32 8.20
N GLN A 145 0.82 10.41 8.89
CA GLN A 145 2.27 10.43 9.07
C GLN A 145 3.00 9.74 7.92
N TYR A 146 2.31 8.80 7.27
CA TYR A 146 2.88 7.97 6.22
C TYR A 146 1.94 7.88 5.03
N VAL A 147 2.54 7.80 3.84
CA VAL A 147 1.87 7.40 2.60
C VAL A 147 2.61 6.19 2.06
N PHE A 148 1.88 5.11 1.79
CA PHE A 148 2.40 3.92 1.11
C PHE A 148 1.88 3.88 -0.32
N SER A 149 2.75 3.56 -1.25
CA SER A 149 2.40 3.36 -2.65
C SER A 149 3.31 2.31 -3.26
N ILE A 150 3.03 1.85 -4.48
CA ILE A 150 3.90 0.92 -5.19
C ILE A 150 5.15 1.65 -5.66
N LEU A 151 6.31 1.02 -5.56
CA LEU A 151 7.58 1.61 -6.00
C LEU A 151 7.50 1.97 -7.49
N PRO A 152 7.70 3.24 -7.88
CA PRO A 152 7.51 3.70 -9.26
C PRO A 152 8.70 3.35 -10.15
N ARG A 153 8.94 2.06 -10.40
CA ARG A 153 9.96 1.58 -11.33
C ARG A 153 9.53 1.81 -12.77
N THR A 154 10.47 2.06 -13.65
CA THR A 154 10.23 2.18 -15.09
C THR A 154 9.69 0.89 -15.72
N THR A 155 9.78 -0.24 -15.03
CA THR A 155 9.34 -1.56 -15.50
C THR A 155 7.98 -2.00 -14.93
N THR A 156 7.46 -1.27 -13.93
CA THR A 156 6.12 -1.58 -13.36
C THR A 156 5.02 -0.96 -14.22
N HIS A 157 3.77 -1.31 -13.93
CA HIS A 157 2.60 -0.75 -14.63
C HIS A 157 2.62 0.79 -14.59
N GLY A 158 2.34 1.46 -15.71
CA GLY A 158 2.34 2.92 -15.81
C GLY A 158 1.37 3.59 -14.84
N HIS A 159 0.22 2.98 -14.57
CA HIS A 159 -0.73 3.46 -13.58
C HIS A 159 -0.15 3.44 -12.15
N HIS A 160 0.64 2.42 -11.77
CA HIS A 160 1.33 2.40 -10.47
C HIS A 160 2.36 3.53 -10.38
N GLN A 161 3.12 3.75 -11.47
CA GLN A 161 4.09 4.84 -11.53
C GLN A 161 3.39 6.20 -11.37
N ALA A 162 2.29 6.42 -12.11
CA ALA A 162 1.50 7.64 -12.06
C ALA A 162 0.87 7.87 -10.67
N ALA A 163 0.33 6.83 -10.04
CA ALA A 163 -0.26 6.92 -8.69
C ALA A 163 0.76 7.42 -7.67
N THR A 164 1.96 6.85 -7.68
CA THR A 164 3.04 7.26 -6.77
C THR A 164 3.57 8.66 -7.09
N ALA A 165 3.69 9.01 -8.38
CA ALA A 165 4.10 10.36 -8.78
C ALA A 165 3.08 11.42 -8.33
N LEU A 166 1.78 11.16 -8.48
CA LEU A 166 0.71 12.06 -8.03
C LEU A 166 0.67 12.17 -6.50
N ALA A 167 0.93 11.08 -5.77
CA ALA A 167 1.06 11.10 -4.32
C ALA A 167 2.27 11.96 -3.88
N ALA A 168 3.42 11.81 -4.52
CA ALA A 168 4.62 12.61 -4.24
C ALA A 168 4.36 14.11 -4.49
N LEU A 169 3.69 14.46 -5.59
CA LEU A 169 3.31 15.83 -5.89
C LEU A 169 2.35 16.41 -4.83
N ALA A 170 1.32 15.65 -4.45
CA ALA A 170 0.36 16.08 -3.43
C ALA A 170 1.04 16.30 -2.05
N ILE A 171 1.98 15.43 -1.68
CA ILE A 171 2.79 15.59 -0.46
C ILE A 171 3.63 16.87 -0.52
N HIS A 172 4.21 17.17 -1.67
CA HIS A 172 5.01 18.39 -1.84
C HIS A 172 4.15 19.68 -1.73
N ASP A 173 2.90 19.61 -2.15
CA ASP A 173 1.97 20.76 -2.15
C ASP A 173 1.41 21.12 -0.76
N VAL A 174 1.52 20.21 0.22
CA VAL A 174 1.12 20.54 1.60
C VAL A 174 2.27 21.20 2.37
N PRO A 175 1.95 22.01 3.41
CA PRO A 175 2.97 22.62 4.25
C PRO A 175 3.95 21.61 4.82
N GLU A 176 5.24 21.95 4.83
CA GLU A 176 6.34 21.05 5.18
C GLU A 176 6.17 20.36 6.55
N ASN A 177 5.61 21.08 7.51
CA ASN A 177 5.40 20.58 8.87
C ASN A 177 4.30 19.51 9.01
N ILE A 178 3.52 19.26 7.94
CA ILE A 178 2.48 18.22 7.93
C ILE A 178 2.69 17.20 6.80
N ARG A 179 3.83 17.24 6.13
CA ARG A 179 4.15 16.26 5.07
C ARG A 179 4.33 14.87 5.64
N PRO A 180 3.57 13.88 5.14
CA PRO A 180 3.83 12.48 5.47
C PRO A 180 5.10 11.99 4.78
N VAL A 181 5.72 10.96 5.36
CA VAL A 181 6.81 10.25 4.68
C VAL A 181 6.22 9.33 3.61
N LEU A 182 6.76 9.40 2.40
CA LEU A 182 6.38 8.52 1.29
C LEU A 182 7.25 7.26 1.28
N PHE A 183 6.60 6.12 1.21
CA PHE A 183 7.22 4.81 1.04
C PHE A 183 6.77 4.16 -0.26
N GLY A 184 7.74 3.62 -1.01
CA GLY A 184 7.49 2.77 -2.16
C GLY A 184 7.70 1.32 -1.80
N PHE A 185 6.74 0.46 -2.13
CA PHE A 185 6.79 -0.97 -1.87
C PHE A 185 6.93 -1.76 -3.16
N ASP A 186 7.69 -2.85 -3.08
CA ASP A 186 7.76 -3.85 -4.13
C ASP A 186 8.01 -5.23 -3.51
N THR A 187 7.69 -6.30 -4.22
CA THR A 187 7.99 -7.67 -3.83
C THR A 187 9.29 -8.18 -4.46
N ASP A 188 9.93 -7.36 -5.29
CA ASP A 188 11.23 -7.61 -5.91
C ASP A 188 12.30 -6.67 -5.34
N ALA A 189 13.44 -7.23 -4.90
CA ALA A 189 14.56 -6.51 -4.29
C ALA A 189 15.54 -5.90 -5.28
N THR A 190 15.26 -5.94 -6.59
CA THR A 190 16.17 -5.38 -7.60
C THR A 190 16.35 -3.86 -7.44
N ASP A 191 17.48 -3.36 -7.87
CA ASP A 191 17.81 -1.94 -7.80
C ASP A 191 16.73 -1.08 -8.46
N PHE A 192 16.39 0.01 -7.78
CA PHE A 192 15.36 0.92 -8.20
C PHE A 192 15.89 2.00 -9.14
N ILE A 193 15.29 2.06 -10.33
CA ILE A 193 15.44 3.17 -11.27
C ILE A 193 14.09 3.92 -11.29
N PRO A 194 14.02 5.15 -10.72
CA PRO A 194 12.77 5.88 -10.61
C PRO A 194 12.21 6.28 -11.98
N SER A 195 10.90 6.31 -12.08
CA SER A 195 10.21 6.86 -13.24
C SER A 195 10.47 8.37 -13.38
N ARG A 196 10.19 8.94 -14.58
CA ARG A 196 10.52 10.33 -14.87
C ARG A 196 9.64 11.35 -14.12
N GLN A 197 8.42 10.95 -13.75
CA GLN A 197 7.46 11.84 -13.09
C GLN A 197 7.58 11.82 -11.57
N VAL A 198 8.43 10.95 -11.01
CA VAL A 198 8.63 10.90 -9.56
C VAL A 198 9.20 12.22 -9.07
N GLN A 199 8.50 12.84 -8.14
CA GLN A 199 8.98 14.03 -7.45
C GLN A 199 10.22 13.67 -6.61
N HIS A 200 11.27 14.49 -6.70
CA HIS A 200 12.53 14.29 -5.96
C HIS A 200 13.18 12.91 -6.17
N PRO A 201 13.52 12.49 -7.40
CA PRO A 201 14.15 11.19 -7.63
C PRO A 201 15.45 11.01 -6.81
N GLN A 202 16.15 12.09 -6.46
CA GLN A 202 17.33 12.08 -5.59
C GLN A 202 17.01 11.75 -4.11
N GLY A 203 15.73 11.85 -3.70
CA GLY A 203 15.26 11.43 -2.37
C GLY A 203 15.23 9.91 -2.20
N TRP A 204 15.19 9.18 -3.30
CA TRP A 204 15.16 7.74 -3.32
C TRP A 204 16.57 7.15 -3.45
N ARG A 205 16.83 6.06 -2.73
CA ARG A 205 18.06 5.27 -2.92
C ARG A 205 17.82 4.17 -3.96
N SER A 206 18.89 3.66 -4.57
CA SER A 206 18.78 2.54 -5.51
C SER A 206 18.35 1.24 -4.84
N THR A 207 18.64 1.06 -3.55
CA THR A 207 18.32 -0.15 -2.78
C THR A 207 17.21 0.12 -1.76
N TYR A 208 16.49 -0.92 -1.37
CA TYR A 208 15.47 -0.84 -0.31
C TYR A 208 16.09 -0.52 1.07
N ALA A 209 15.33 0.13 1.92
CA ALA A 209 15.72 0.45 3.30
C ALA A 209 15.32 -0.65 4.29
N TYR A 210 14.16 -1.28 4.08
CA TYR A 210 13.60 -2.32 4.93
C TYR A 210 13.02 -3.44 4.09
N ALA A 211 12.92 -4.62 4.68
CA ALA A 211 12.20 -5.74 4.11
C ALA A 211 11.33 -6.40 5.18
N PHE A 212 10.04 -6.55 4.93
CA PHE A 212 9.12 -7.30 5.79
C PHE A 212 9.05 -8.76 5.32
N ASP A 213 9.35 -9.70 6.20
CA ASP A 213 9.34 -11.13 5.90
C ASP A 213 7.96 -11.74 6.19
N ARG A 214 7.21 -12.05 5.11
CA ARG A 214 5.88 -12.67 5.16
C ARG A 214 5.88 -14.06 5.77
N THR A 215 7.04 -14.73 5.82
CA THR A 215 7.17 -16.08 6.40
C THR A 215 7.30 -16.07 7.93
N THR A 216 7.50 -14.88 8.52
CA THR A 216 7.57 -14.70 9.98
C THR A 216 6.33 -15.26 10.65
N LYS A 217 6.56 -16.03 11.70
CA LYS A 217 5.52 -16.73 12.43
C LYS A 217 4.92 -15.88 13.55
N PHE A 218 3.65 -16.11 13.83
CA PHE A 218 2.93 -15.49 14.93
C PHE A 218 1.73 -16.33 15.38
N GLY A 219 1.02 -15.85 16.40
CA GLY A 219 -0.20 -16.48 16.90
C GLY A 219 0.08 -17.63 17.87
N PHE A 220 -0.91 -18.49 18.08
CA PHE A 220 -0.82 -19.59 19.04
C PHE A 220 0.23 -20.61 18.59
N HIS A 221 1.26 -20.80 19.40
CA HIS A 221 2.40 -21.68 19.13
C HIS A 221 3.10 -21.42 17.79
N ASP A 222 3.13 -20.16 17.33
CA ASP A 222 3.73 -19.75 16.06
C ASP A 222 3.21 -20.55 14.85
N ALA A 223 1.92 -20.92 14.89
CA ALA A 223 1.30 -21.76 13.86
C ALA A 223 0.91 -20.97 12.59
N LEU A 224 0.84 -19.64 12.67
CA LEU A 224 0.46 -18.77 11.57
C LEU A 224 1.69 -18.06 10.98
N SER A 225 1.54 -17.51 9.79
CA SER A 225 2.49 -16.59 9.17
C SER A 225 1.75 -15.46 8.45
N TYR A 226 2.44 -14.34 8.20
CA TYR A 226 1.85 -13.25 7.44
C TYR A 226 1.52 -13.66 6.01
N GLN A 227 2.20 -14.67 5.45
CA GLN A 227 1.86 -15.21 4.14
C GLN A 227 0.41 -15.69 4.08
N ILE A 228 -0.10 -16.32 5.14
CA ILE A 228 -1.51 -16.75 5.21
C ILE A 228 -2.46 -15.56 5.10
N VAL A 229 -2.11 -14.43 5.72
CA VAL A 229 -2.92 -13.20 5.64
C VAL A 229 -2.93 -12.65 4.21
N VAL A 230 -1.75 -12.65 3.56
CA VAL A 230 -1.62 -12.23 2.16
C VAL A 230 -2.45 -13.15 1.24
N ASP A 231 -2.40 -14.45 1.45
CA ASP A 231 -3.16 -15.44 0.67
C ASP A 231 -4.67 -15.23 0.85
N TRP A 232 -5.13 -14.93 2.07
CA TRP A 232 -6.54 -14.60 2.32
C TRP A 232 -6.98 -13.33 1.61
N MET A 233 -6.17 -12.29 1.68
CA MET A 233 -6.43 -11.03 1.00
C MET A 233 -6.53 -11.24 -0.52
N ILE A 234 -5.54 -11.92 -1.12
CA ILE A 234 -5.54 -12.25 -2.54
C ILE A 234 -6.79 -13.05 -2.93
N ALA A 235 -7.24 -13.99 -2.08
CA ALA A 235 -8.42 -14.82 -2.36
C ALA A 235 -9.73 -14.00 -2.42
N GLU A 236 -9.77 -12.79 -1.90
CA GLU A 236 -10.92 -11.89 -2.05
C GLU A 236 -11.01 -11.27 -3.45
N HIS A 237 -9.88 -11.08 -4.15
CA HIS A 237 -9.83 -10.55 -5.51
C HIS A 237 -10.13 -11.62 -6.57
N LYS A 238 -11.29 -12.21 -6.50
CA LYS A 238 -11.74 -13.34 -7.35
C LYS A 238 -11.78 -12.97 -8.82
N SER A 239 -12.15 -11.73 -9.14
CA SER A 239 -12.19 -11.22 -10.51
C SER A 239 -10.81 -11.10 -11.14
N GLN A 240 -9.75 -11.09 -10.32
CA GLN A 240 -8.35 -10.96 -10.76
C GLN A 240 -7.57 -12.24 -10.43
N GLY A 241 -8.03 -13.36 -10.95
CA GLY A 241 -7.46 -14.68 -10.68
C GLY A 241 -5.94 -14.79 -10.93
N LEU A 242 -5.37 -13.89 -11.73
CA LEU A 242 -3.93 -13.81 -11.98
C LEU A 242 -3.13 -13.58 -10.67
N LEU A 243 -3.68 -12.83 -9.70
CA LEU A 243 -3.04 -12.61 -8.41
C LEU A 243 -2.76 -13.90 -7.64
N GLN A 244 -3.56 -14.94 -7.85
CA GLN A 244 -3.35 -16.23 -7.22
C GLN A 244 -1.99 -16.85 -7.59
N THR A 245 -1.41 -16.46 -8.72
CA THR A 245 -0.07 -16.90 -9.12
C THR A 245 1.04 -16.31 -8.26
N MET A 246 0.76 -15.26 -7.50
CA MET A 246 1.70 -14.58 -6.61
C MET A 246 1.77 -15.24 -5.23
N CYS A 247 0.79 -16.07 -4.86
CA CYS A 247 0.79 -16.81 -3.61
C CYS A 247 2.07 -17.64 -3.44
N GLY A 248 2.78 -17.40 -2.33
CA GLY A 248 4.00 -18.13 -1.99
C GLY A 248 5.23 -17.82 -2.84
N LYS A 249 5.13 -16.93 -3.84
CA LYS A 249 6.28 -16.56 -4.69
C LYS A 249 7.10 -15.42 -4.10
N ASP A 250 6.44 -14.48 -3.46
CA ASP A 250 7.03 -13.25 -2.96
C ASP A 250 7.04 -13.24 -1.43
N PRO A 251 8.07 -13.83 -0.81
CA PRO A 251 8.10 -14.01 0.65
C PRO A 251 8.38 -12.71 1.41
N LYS A 252 8.69 -11.61 0.71
CA LYS A 252 9.05 -10.34 1.33
C LYS A 252 8.38 -9.16 0.67
N GLU A 253 8.15 -8.12 1.48
CA GLU A 253 7.78 -6.78 1.04
C GLU A 253 9.01 -5.90 1.23
N TYR A 254 9.57 -5.41 0.13
CA TYR A 254 10.73 -4.51 0.16
C TYR A 254 10.26 -3.07 0.16
N VAL A 255 10.92 -2.22 0.95
CA VAL A 255 10.48 -0.86 1.22
C VAL A 255 11.58 0.14 0.90
N TRP A 256 11.28 1.06 0.01
CA TRP A 256 12.08 2.24 -0.27
C TRP A 256 11.46 3.45 0.42
N VAL A 257 12.31 4.36 0.84
CA VAL A 257 11.89 5.61 1.49
C VAL A 257 12.23 6.76 0.57
N ASP A 258 11.26 7.64 0.31
CA ASP A 258 11.58 8.96 -0.25
C ASP A 258 12.03 9.89 0.89
N PHE A 259 13.33 9.99 1.08
CA PHE A 259 13.92 10.83 2.12
C PHE A 259 13.72 12.33 1.90
N ALA A 260 13.29 12.74 0.69
CA ALA A 260 12.96 14.13 0.38
C ALA A 260 11.47 14.46 0.61
N SER A 261 10.63 13.47 0.88
CA SER A 261 9.18 13.66 1.06
C SER A 261 8.85 14.48 2.31
N ALA A 262 9.62 14.31 3.41
CA ALA A 262 9.42 15.02 4.67
C ALA A 262 10.74 15.30 5.36
N PRO A 263 10.86 16.40 6.14
CA PRO A 263 12.12 16.79 6.82
C PRO A 263 12.64 15.74 7.81
N ASN A 264 11.74 14.97 8.42
CA ASN A 264 12.05 13.94 9.41
C ASN A 264 11.96 12.51 8.85
N ALA A 265 11.99 12.33 7.53
CA ALA A 265 11.72 11.06 6.89
C ALA A 265 12.56 9.89 7.44
N ASN A 266 13.86 10.10 7.66
CA ASN A 266 14.73 9.06 8.21
C ASN A 266 14.33 8.65 9.63
N ALA A 267 14.10 9.62 10.52
CA ALA A 267 13.71 9.34 11.91
C ALA A 267 12.32 8.67 11.98
N ALA A 268 11.37 9.16 11.18
CA ALA A 268 10.02 8.62 11.12
C ALA A 268 10.00 7.18 10.56
N ALA A 269 10.79 6.90 9.51
CA ALA A 269 10.94 5.56 8.95
C ALA A 269 11.55 4.59 9.98
N ASN A 270 12.64 4.96 10.63
CA ASN A 270 13.26 4.13 11.67
C ASN A 270 12.29 3.87 12.84
N SER A 271 11.51 4.87 13.26
CA SER A 271 10.52 4.72 14.32
C SER A 271 9.42 3.75 13.92
N LEU A 272 8.85 3.88 12.71
CA LEU A 272 7.81 3.01 12.20
C LEU A 272 8.30 1.56 12.11
N PHE A 273 9.39 1.32 11.39
CA PHE A 273 9.88 -0.04 11.17
C PHE A 273 10.47 -0.67 12.43
N GLY A 274 10.96 0.13 13.37
CA GLY A 274 11.30 -0.34 14.72
C GLY A 274 10.10 -0.86 15.50
N LEU A 275 8.92 -0.22 15.37
CA LEU A 275 7.67 -0.70 15.96
C LEU A 275 7.11 -1.95 15.28
N LEU A 276 7.33 -2.07 13.98
CA LEU A 276 6.88 -3.24 13.21
C LEU A 276 7.75 -4.48 13.47
N ASP A 277 8.93 -4.29 14.06
CA ASP A 277 9.89 -5.35 14.33
C ASP A 277 9.36 -6.35 15.38
N PHE A 278 9.18 -7.58 14.94
CA PHE A 278 9.03 -8.78 15.74
C PHE A 278 9.75 -9.94 15.01
N GLY A 279 10.97 -9.66 14.54
CA GLY A 279 11.70 -10.59 13.67
C GLY A 279 11.22 -10.61 12.23
N ALA A 280 10.19 -9.79 11.90
CA ALA A 280 9.65 -9.69 10.54
C ALA A 280 10.36 -8.61 9.69
N ILE A 281 11.03 -7.63 10.33
CA ILE A 281 11.69 -6.53 9.66
C ILE A 281 13.19 -6.75 9.60
N HIS A 282 13.73 -6.61 8.39
CA HIS A 282 15.17 -6.60 8.14
C HIS A 282 15.55 -5.24 7.57
N GLN A 283 16.40 -4.51 8.29
CA GLN A 283 16.98 -3.26 7.79
C GLN A 283 18.12 -3.58 6.83
N ALA A 284 18.12 -2.98 5.65
CA ALA A 284 19.28 -3.06 4.76
C ALA A 284 20.45 -2.31 5.41
N GLY A 285 21.59 -2.98 5.50
CA GLY A 285 22.80 -2.37 6.08
C GLY A 285 23.25 -1.18 5.22
N PHE A 286 23.02 0.03 5.72
CA PHE A 286 23.61 1.22 5.13
C PHE A 286 24.87 1.54 5.92
N SER A 287 26.04 1.43 5.25
CA SER A 287 27.19 2.19 5.70
C SER A 287 26.89 3.66 5.42
N ASP A 288 26.80 4.47 6.48
CA ASP A 288 26.82 5.93 6.35
C ASP A 288 28.14 6.32 5.65
N HIS A 289 28.03 6.66 4.38
CA HIS A 289 29.12 7.28 3.61
C HIS A 289 28.64 8.65 3.13
#